data_82ad942444383dda93fe52414971ce1a
#
_entry.id   82ad942444383dda93fe52414971ce1a
#
_cell.length_a   1.000
_cell.length_b   1.000
_cell.length_c   1.000
_cell.angle_alpha   90.00
_cell.angle_beta   90.00
_cell.angle_gamma   90.00
#
_symmetry.space_group_name_H-M   'P 1'
#
loop_
_entity.id
_entity.type
_entity.pdbx_description
1 polymer ?
#
loop_
_entity_poly.entity_id
_entity_poly.type
_entity_poly.pdbx_seq_one_letter_code
_entity_poly.pdbx_strand_id
1 'polypeptide(L)'
;MIAGISKYWQKKAMKFLKNHIAPVRRSLLSVPADNKRALEKAPGLDCDGVIYDLEDSVAPEKKAEARDNLANAFSQQRQSQQERIIRINPLESGFGEDDLKLVAQILPDAVALPKVEHVDEIAAVADALARFAPGKPIALWAMIETPKGVLNAASIAEAENGPECLVVGLNDLRKETGVPAQPGRAYLVPWLMQIVLAGRAHSVDVIDSVFNDFKDDAGFAAECAQGRAMGFSGKMLIHPAQIDIANRHFGPDPQAIAQAEEIVSAFERPEAQGLNVINLDGKMIERLHFEEAKTLLAQAAMIFARKKSQ
;
A
#
# COMPACT_ATOMS: atom_id res chain seq x y z
N MET A 1 -22.41 -5.17 -2.02
CA MET A 1 -22.28 -5.38 -3.48
C MET A 1 -21.84 -4.06 -4.07
N ILE A 2 -20.59 -3.95 -4.57
CA ILE A 2 -20.17 -2.80 -5.37
C ILE A 2 -20.91 -2.94 -6.70
N ALA A 3 -21.80 -2.00 -7.03
CA ALA A 3 -22.49 -1.96 -8.30
C ALA A 3 -21.46 -1.96 -9.42
N GLY A 4 -21.56 -2.88 -10.36
CA GLY A 4 -20.49 -3.19 -11.29
C GLY A 4 -20.27 -2.06 -12.28
N ILE A 5 -18.99 -1.74 -12.48
CA ILE A 5 -18.52 -0.98 -13.66
C ILE A 5 -19.09 -1.65 -14.91
N SER A 6 -19.61 -0.87 -15.84
CA SER A 6 -20.16 -1.42 -17.09
C SER A 6 -19.11 -2.25 -17.85
N LYS A 7 -19.52 -3.30 -18.58
CA LYS A 7 -18.61 -4.14 -19.38
C LYS A 7 -17.75 -3.33 -20.36
N TYR A 8 -18.28 -2.19 -20.83
CA TYR A 8 -17.59 -1.25 -21.69
C TYR A 8 -16.37 -0.65 -20.99
N TRP A 9 -16.56 -0.16 -19.75
CA TRP A 9 -15.49 0.43 -18.96
C TRP A 9 -14.47 -0.59 -18.47
N GLN A 10 -14.89 -1.82 -18.11
CA GLN A 10 -13.95 -2.90 -17.78
C GLN A 10 -12.95 -3.14 -18.92
N LYS A 11 -13.42 -3.20 -20.17
CA LYS A 11 -12.56 -3.44 -21.35
C LYS A 11 -11.65 -2.24 -21.67
N LYS A 12 -12.14 -1.02 -21.47
CA LYS A 12 -11.40 0.22 -21.74
C LYS A 12 -10.37 0.53 -20.66
N ALA A 13 -10.73 0.35 -19.39
CA ALA A 13 -9.82 0.46 -18.25
C ALA A 13 -8.66 -0.54 -18.37
N MET A 14 -8.91 -1.80 -18.73
CA MET A 14 -7.85 -2.80 -18.97
C MET A 14 -6.84 -2.38 -20.04
N LYS A 15 -7.24 -1.58 -21.04
CA LYS A 15 -6.33 -1.04 -22.05
C LYS A 15 -5.52 0.15 -21.51
N PHE A 16 -6.11 0.94 -20.63
CA PHE A 16 -5.46 2.08 -19.96
C PHE A 16 -4.46 1.62 -18.90
N LEU A 17 -4.79 0.52 -18.17
CA LEU A 17 -4.00 -0.08 -17.11
C LEU A 17 -2.59 -0.56 -17.54
N LYS A 18 -2.41 -0.87 -18.83
CA LYS A 18 -1.11 -1.40 -19.30
C LYS A 18 0.06 -0.42 -19.18
N ASN A 19 -0.19 0.86 -18.90
CA ASN A 19 0.86 1.87 -19.00
C ASN A 19 1.06 2.84 -17.81
N HIS A 20 0.15 2.97 -16.80
CA HIS A 20 0.27 4.13 -15.88
C HIS A 20 -0.44 4.05 -14.51
N ILE A 21 -0.82 2.91 -13.98
CA ILE A 21 -1.53 2.91 -12.69
C ILE A 21 -0.77 2.12 -11.63
N ALA A 22 -0.50 2.79 -10.51
CA ALA A 22 0.03 2.17 -9.30
C ALA A 22 -0.88 1.02 -8.81
N PRO A 23 -0.33 -0.03 -8.22
CA PRO A 23 -1.12 -1.12 -7.63
C PRO A 23 -2.12 -0.58 -6.61
N VAL A 24 -3.28 -1.23 -6.52
CA VAL A 24 -4.27 -0.88 -5.50
C VAL A 24 -3.84 -1.51 -4.17
N ARG A 25 -3.71 -0.67 -3.13
CA ARG A 25 -3.16 -1.06 -1.82
C ARG A 25 -4.09 -0.65 -0.66
N ARG A 26 -5.40 -1.02 -0.73
CA ARG A 26 -6.40 -0.66 0.28
C ARG A 26 -6.16 -1.36 1.63
N SER A 27 -5.76 -2.62 1.57
CA SER A 27 -5.58 -3.49 2.74
C SER A 27 -4.31 -4.31 2.60
N LEU A 28 -3.38 -4.12 3.54
CA LEU A 28 -2.09 -4.80 3.57
C LEU A 28 -1.99 -5.59 4.88
N LEU A 29 -2.19 -6.90 4.82
CA LEU A 29 -2.19 -7.75 6.00
C LEU A 29 -0.75 -8.11 6.40
N SER A 30 -0.36 -7.73 7.62
CA SER A 30 0.90 -8.18 8.22
C SER A 30 0.76 -9.60 8.77
N VAL A 31 1.69 -10.47 8.41
CA VAL A 31 1.71 -11.89 8.80
C VAL A 31 3.09 -12.25 9.31
N PRO A 32 3.23 -12.65 10.60
CA PRO A 32 4.51 -13.14 11.14
C PRO A 32 5.01 -14.35 10.36
N ALA A 33 6.27 -14.32 9.91
CA ALA A 33 6.83 -15.40 9.08
C ALA A 33 7.13 -16.69 9.85
N ASP A 34 7.11 -16.66 11.18
CA ASP A 34 7.19 -17.87 12.01
C ASP A 34 5.83 -18.58 12.18
N ASN A 35 4.72 -17.96 11.74
CA ASN A 35 3.37 -18.53 11.83
C ASN A 35 2.98 -19.27 10.56
N LYS A 36 3.36 -20.54 10.43
CA LYS A 36 3.07 -21.40 9.26
C LYS A 36 1.59 -21.40 8.85
N ARG A 37 0.68 -21.48 9.83
CA ARG A 37 -0.77 -21.50 9.55
C ARG A 37 -1.27 -20.18 8.95
N ALA A 38 -0.72 -19.06 9.38
CA ALA A 38 -1.05 -17.77 8.82
C ALA A 38 -0.49 -17.61 7.39
N LEU A 39 0.74 -18.08 7.14
CA LEU A 39 1.36 -18.12 5.82
C LEU A 39 0.53 -18.93 4.81
N GLU A 40 0.03 -20.10 5.22
CA GLU A 40 -0.81 -20.97 4.38
C GLU A 40 -2.16 -20.34 4.04
N LYS A 41 -2.75 -19.55 4.97
CA LYS A 41 -4.07 -18.94 4.78
C LYS A 41 -4.05 -17.62 4.04
N ALA A 42 -2.96 -16.86 4.17
CA ALA A 42 -2.87 -15.50 3.62
C ALA A 42 -3.19 -15.40 2.12
N PRO A 43 -2.77 -16.33 1.24
CA PRO A 43 -3.08 -16.26 -0.18
C PRO A 43 -4.58 -16.34 -0.52
N GLY A 44 -5.40 -16.92 0.36
CA GLY A 44 -6.86 -17.05 0.18
C GLY A 44 -7.68 -15.87 0.72
N LEU A 45 -7.06 -14.84 1.27
CA LEU A 45 -7.76 -13.68 1.85
C LEU A 45 -7.96 -12.56 0.80
N ASP A 46 -9.06 -11.79 0.91
CA ASP A 46 -9.38 -10.67 -0.02
C ASP A 46 -8.64 -9.37 0.34
N CYS A 47 -7.37 -9.46 0.79
CA CYS A 47 -6.51 -8.30 0.96
C CYS A 47 -5.73 -7.99 -0.32
N ASP A 48 -5.35 -6.72 -0.52
CA ASP A 48 -4.63 -6.28 -1.71
C ASP A 48 -3.14 -6.70 -1.68
N GLY A 49 -2.56 -6.82 -0.49
CA GLY A 49 -1.21 -7.32 -0.29
C GLY A 49 -1.01 -7.98 1.06
N VAL A 50 0.08 -8.73 1.16
CA VAL A 50 0.53 -9.38 2.40
C VAL A 50 1.96 -8.93 2.69
N ILE A 51 2.16 -8.36 3.89
CA ILE A 51 3.47 -8.04 4.44
C ILE A 51 3.91 -9.24 5.29
N TYR A 52 4.80 -10.05 4.75
CA TYR A 52 5.42 -11.15 5.46
C TYR A 52 6.52 -10.60 6.36
N ASP A 53 6.32 -10.69 7.66
CA ASP A 53 7.16 -10.01 8.63
C ASP A 53 8.28 -10.92 9.16
N LEU A 54 9.52 -10.48 8.99
CA LEU A 54 10.73 -11.07 9.58
C LEU A 54 11.26 -10.24 10.76
N GLU A 55 10.66 -9.06 11.03
CA GLU A 55 11.18 -8.09 11.99
C GLU A 55 10.48 -8.26 13.36
N ASP A 56 9.81 -7.26 13.89
CA ASP A 56 9.34 -7.17 15.27
C ASP A 56 8.38 -8.29 15.71
N SER A 57 7.59 -8.87 14.80
CA SER A 57 6.68 -9.97 15.14
C SER A 57 7.35 -11.33 15.27
N VAL A 58 8.65 -11.44 14.97
CA VAL A 58 9.42 -12.70 15.04
C VAL A 58 10.54 -12.57 16.06
N ALA A 59 10.55 -13.47 17.05
CA ALA A 59 11.60 -13.49 18.07
C ALA A 59 12.99 -13.79 17.46
N PRO A 60 14.09 -13.24 18.02
CA PRO A 60 15.44 -13.40 17.46
C PRO A 60 15.83 -14.85 17.17
N GLU A 61 15.50 -15.77 18.09
CA GLU A 61 15.80 -17.20 17.97
C GLU A 61 14.99 -17.92 16.89
N LYS A 62 13.92 -17.30 16.39
CA LYS A 62 13.06 -17.83 15.33
C LYS A 62 13.32 -17.25 13.95
N LYS A 63 14.20 -16.26 13.82
CA LYS A 63 14.45 -15.57 12.54
C LYS A 63 14.89 -16.55 11.43
N ALA A 64 15.73 -17.54 11.74
CA ALA A 64 16.15 -18.55 10.77
C ALA A 64 14.96 -19.43 10.33
N GLU A 65 14.16 -19.93 11.29
CA GLU A 65 12.94 -20.71 10.98
C GLU A 65 11.95 -19.89 10.14
N ALA A 66 11.78 -18.60 10.44
CA ALA A 66 10.90 -17.71 9.70
C ALA A 66 11.34 -17.55 8.22
N ARG A 67 12.65 -17.42 7.98
CA ARG A 67 13.21 -17.40 6.61
C ARG A 67 12.93 -18.70 5.85
N ASP A 68 13.13 -19.85 6.48
CA ASP A 68 12.86 -21.17 5.89
C ASP A 68 11.37 -21.33 5.55
N ASN A 69 10.48 -20.86 6.43
CA ASN A 69 9.03 -20.87 6.18
C ASN A 69 8.66 -20.03 4.96
N LEU A 70 9.24 -18.83 4.81
CA LEU A 70 9.01 -17.99 3.63
C LEU A 70 9.58 -18.63 2.35
N ALA A 71 10.78 -19.19 2.39
CA ALA A 71 11.35 -19.91 1.25
C ALA A 71 10.41 -21.03 0.77
N ASN A 72 9.87 -21.80 1.72
CA ASN A 72 8.90 -22.86 1.42
C ASN A 72 7.57 -22.32 0.87
N ALA A 73 7.01 -21.26 1.47
CA ALA A 73 5.75 -20.66 1.02
C ALA A 73 5.88 -20.07 -0.40
N PHE A 74 7.00 -19.43 -0.71
CA PHE A 74 7.24 -18.83 -2.04
C PHE A 74 7.67 -19.84 -3.11
N SER A 75 8.15 -21.03 -2.75
CA SER A 75 8.45 -22.10 -3.71
C SER A 75 7.19 -22.66 -4.37
N GLN A 76 6.03 -22.49 -3.75
CA GLN A 76 4.75 -22.90 -4.31
C GLN A 76 4.32 -21.94 -5.42
N GLN A 77 3.54 -22.45 -6.40
CA GLN A 77 2.99 -21.60 -7.44
C GLN A 77 2.15 -20.46 -6.83
N ARG A 78 2.36 -19.23 -7.31
CA ARG A 78 1.59 -18.06 -6.88
C ARG A 78 0.11 -18.27 -7.16
N GLN A 79 -0.71 -18.33 -6.10
CA GLN A 79 -2.14 -18.63 -6.16
C GLN A 79 -3.00 -17.36 -6.21
N SER A 80 -2.44 -16.19 -5.87
CA SER A 80 -3.20 -14.94 -5.76
C SER A 80 -2.51 -13.79 -6.47
N GLN A 81 -3.28 -12.75 -6.79
CA GLN A 81 -2.78 -11.48 -7.33
C GLN A 81 -2.42 -10.47 -6.24
N GLN A 82 -2.39 -10.89 -4.99
CA GLN A 82 -1.95 -10.05 -3.88
C GLN A 82 -0.49 -9.62 -4.07
N GLU A 83 -0.18 -8.40 -3.70
CA GLU A 83 1.21 -7.95 -3.63
C GLU A 83 1.91 -8.66 -2.46
N ARG A 84 3.09 -9.24 -2.70
CA ARG A 84 3.86 -9.98 -1.70
C ARG A 84 5.04 -9.13 -1.26
N ILE A 85 4.96 -8.61 -0.05
CA ILE A 85 5.95 -7.71 0.53
C ILE A 85 6.68 -8.45 1.65
N ILE A 86 7.98 -8.33 1.77
CA ILE A 86 8.73 -8.85 2.91
C ILE A 86 9.24 -7.68 3.74
N ARG A 87 8.84 -7.60 5.01
CA ARG A 87 9.47 -6.71 5.97
C ARG A 87 10.70 -7.38 6.53
N ILE A 88 11.87 -6.84 6.18
CA ILE A 88 13.17 -7.34 6.61
C ILE A 88 13.59 -6.72 7.96
N ASN A 89 14.57 -7.30 8.60
CA ASN A 89 15.26 -6.68 9.71
C ASN A 89 16.17 -5.53 9.23
N PRO A 90 16.43 -4.50 10.07
CA PRO A 90 17.45 -3.49 9.76
C PRO A 90 18.79 -4.14 9.39
N LEU A 91 19.53 -3.57 8.42
CA LEU A 91 20.78 -4.17 7.95
C LEU A 91 21.84 -4.30 9.05
N GLU A 92 21.87 -3.36 9.98
CA GLU A 92 22.78 -3.33 11.13
C GLU A 92 22.39 -4.30 12.26
N SER A 93 21.21 -4.95 12.20
CA SER A 93 20.72 -5.84 13.24
C SER A 93 21.43 -7.21 13.31
N GLY A 94 22.28 -7.53 12.33
CA GLY A 94 22.89 -8.86 12.16
C GLY A 94 21.96 -9.89 11.50
N PHE A 95 20.70 -9.56 11.21
CA PHE A 95 19.74 -10.42 10.49
C PHE A 95 19.43 -9.93 9.08
N GLY A 96 19.56 -8.62 8.83
CA GLY A 96 19.10 -7.97 7.60
C GLY A 96 19.81 -8.49 6.35
N GLU A 97 21.10 -8.81 6.40
CA GLU A 97 21.83 -9.37 5.25
C GLU A 97 21.29 -10.75 4.84
N ASP A 98 20.99 -11.61 5.81
CA ASP A 98 20.43 -12.94 5.52
C ASP A 98 18.98 -12.83 5.02
N ASP A 99 18.23 -11.83 5.48
CA ASP A 99 16.90 -11.54 4.95
C ASP A 99 16.98 -11.09 3.49
N LEU A 100 17.96 -10.24 3.11
CA LEU A 100 18.17 -9.82 1.72
C LEU A 100 18.63 -10.98 0.81
N LYS A 101 19.41 -11.91 1.31
CA LYS A 101 19.76 -13.14 0.56
C LYS A 101 18.51 -13.98 0.27
N LEU A 102 17.63 -14.13 1.26
CA LEU A 102 16.32 -14.78 1.07
C LEU A 102 15.48 -14.03 0.03
N VAL A 103 15.35 -12.72 0.16
CA VAL A 103 14.62 -11.86 -0.79
C VAL A 103 15.10 -12.08 -2.22
N ALA A 104 16.41 -12.11 -2.44
CA ALA A 104 17.00 -12.36 -3.75
C ALA A 104 16.70 -13.75 -4.31
N GLN A 105 16.52 -14.74 -3.43
CA GLN A 105 16.16 -16.10 -3.82
C GLN A 105 14.68 -16.24 -4.21
N ILE A 106 13.77 -15.63 -3.42
CA ILE A 106 12.33 -15.86 -3.56
C ILE A 106 11.60 -14.79 -4.38
N LEU A 107 12.24 -13.66 -4.65
CA LEU A 107 11.78 -12.57 -5.52
C LEU A 107 10.35 -12.11 -5.19
N PRO A 108 10.12 -11.47 -4.04
CA PRO A 108 8.86 -10.84 -3.72
C PRO A 108 8.59 -9.65 -4.65
N ASP A 109 7.37 -9.10 -4.59
CA ASP A 109 7.04 -7.88 -5.33
C ASP A 109 7.73 -6.65 -4.70
N ALA A 110 7.87 -6.63 -3.37
CA ALA A 110 8.52 -5.53 -2.64
C ALA A 110 9.24 -5.99 -1.37
N VAL A 111 10.14 -5.13 -0.90
CA VAL A 111 10.80 -5.20 0.41
C VAL A 111 10.46 -3.96 1.22
N ALA A 112 9.95 -4.15 2.44
CA ALA A 112 9.70 -3.09 3.41
C ALA A 112 10.87 -2.97 4.39
N LEU A 113 11.47 -1.79 4.45
CA LEU A 113 12.54 -1.46 5.37
C LEU A 113 11.92 -0.83 6.62
N PRO A 114 12.15 -1.40 7.82
CA PRO A 114 11.68 -0.80 9.07
C PRO A 114 12.55 0.41 9.45
N LYS A 115 12.00 1.30 10.25
CA LYS A 115 12.68 2.39 10.98
C LYS A 115 13.58 3.26 10.10
N VAL A 116 13.15 3.54 8.86
CA VAL A 116 13.93 4.36 7.92
C VAL A 116 14.00 5.82 8.39
N GLU A 117 15.20 6.31 8.56
CA GLU A 117 15.49 7.67 9.00
C GLU A 117 16.22 8.50 7.94
N HIS A 118 16.96 7.85 7.03
CA HIS A 118 17.78 8.51 6.02
C HIS A 118 17.68 7.83 4.65
N VAL A 119 17.91 8.60 3.61
CA VAL A 119 17.97 8.11 2.23
C VAL A 119 19.07 7.06 2.00
N ASP A 120 20.17 7.15 2.73
CA ASP A 120 21.31 6.23 2.60
C ASP A 120 20.93 4.78 2.95
N GLU A 121 19.97 4.58 3.83
CA GLU A 121 19.44 3.24 4.19
C GLU A 121 18.71 2.60 3.01
N ILE A 122 17.92 3.41 2.28
CA ILE A 122 17.25 2.97 1.04
C ILE A 122 18.29 2.60 -0.01
N ALA A 123 19.30 3.48 -0.21
CA ALA A 123 20.37 3.25 -1.18
C ALA A 123 21.16 1.97 -0.85
N ALA A 124 21.49 1.74 0.42
CA ALA A 124 22.21 0.54 0.85
C ALA A 124 21.45 -0.75 0.52
N VAL A 125 20.13 -0.78 0.71
CA VAL A 125 19.29 -1.94 0.36
C VAL A 125 19.15 -2.08 -1.15
N ALA A 126 18.98 -0.98 -1.89
CA ALA A 126 18.96 -1.00 -3.36
C ALA A 126 20.24 -1.61 -3.95
N ASP A 127 21.39 -1.16 -3.44
CA ASP A 127 22.72 -1.67 -3.85
C ASP A 127 22.90 -3.16 -3.50
N ALA A 128 22.43 -3.57 -2.33
CA ALA A 128 22.49 -4.98 -1.93
C ALA A 128 21.60 -5.86 -2.83
N LEU A 129 20.37 -5.43 -3.14
CA LEU A 129 19.49 -6.13 -4.06
C LEU A 129 20.05 -6.18 -5.48
N ALA A 130 20.67 -5.10 -5.96
CA ALA A 130 21.34 -5.09 -7.26
C ALA A 130 22.48 -6.12 -7.34
N ARG A 131 23.16 -6.39 -6.23
CA ARG A 131 24.22 -7.42 -6.15
C ARG A 131 23.66 -8.82 -6.04
N PHE A 132 22.62 -9.05 -5.20
CA PHE A 132 22.09 -10.39 -4.92
C PHE A 132 21.07 -10.85 -5.97
N ALA A 133 20.32 -9.95 -6.58
CA ALA A 133 19.26 -10.23 -7.56
C ALA A 133 19.38 -9.29 -8.80
N PRO A 134 20.49 -9.33 -9.57
CA PRO A 134 20.73 -8.41 -10.66
C PRO A 134 19.62 -8.45 -11.72
N GLY A 135 19.10 -7.26 -12.06
CA GLY A 135 18.06 -7.10 -13.09
C GLY A 135 16.67 -7.60 -12.69
N LYS A 136 16.44 -7.86 -11.40
CA LYS A 136 15.10 -8.21 -10.88
C LYS A 136 14.42 -6.96 -10.31
N PRO A 137 13.22 -6.63 -10.77
CA PRO A 137 12.46 -5.50 -10.22
C PRO A 137 11.84 -5.91 -8.87
N ILE A 138 12.44 -5.47 -7.77
CA ILE A 138 11.91 -5.59 -6.42
C ILE A 138 11.71 -4.17 -5.90
N ALA A 139 10.47 -3.79 -5.63
CA ALA A 139 10.15 -2.47 -5.14
C ALA A 139 10.67 -2.27 -3.70
N LEU A 140 11.05 -1.05 -3.36
CA LEU A 140 11.42 -0.68 -1.99
C LEU A 140 10.27 0.06 -1.32
N TRP A 141 9.99 -0.29 -0.08
CA TRP A 141 9.05 0.40 0.78
C TRP A 141 9.78 0.89 2.03
N ALA A 142 9.47 2.08 2.51
CA ALA A 142 10.07 2.64 3.72
C ALA A 142 9.03 2.76 4.84
N MET A 143 9.30 2.17 6.00
CA MET A 143 8.48 2.39 7.18
C MET A 143 8.96 3.66 7.90
N ILE A 144 8.04 4.61 8.02
CA ILE A 144 8.23 5.89 8.72
C ILE A 144 7.62 5.73 10.12
N GLU A 145 8.45 5.41 11.07
CA GLU A 145 8.03 5.00 12.41
C GLU A 145 8.92 5.53 13.55
N THR A 146 9.84 6.45 13.21
CA THR A 146 10.65 7.19 14.17
C THR A 146 10.44 8.71 14.01
N PRO A 147 10.69 9.52 15.04
CA PRO A 147 10.61 10.98 14.93
C PRO A 147 11.50 11.54 13.82
N LYS A 148 12.69 10.98 13.65
CA LYS A 148 13.66 11.40 12.64
C LYS A 148 13.21 11.01 11.23
N GLY A 149 12.62 9.81 11.07
CA GLY A 149 11.98 9.39 9.82
C GLY A 149 10.85 10.32 9.40
N VAL A 150 10.00 10.76 10.35
CA VAL A 150 8.93 11.75 10.09
C VAL A 150 9.53 13.06 9.60
N LEU A 151 10.58 13.58 10.25
CA LEU A 151 11.23 14.84 9.86
C LEU A 151 11.88 14.74 8.47
N ASN A 152 12.39 13.58 8.10
CA ASN A 152 13.08 13.32 6.84
C ASN A 152 12.19 12.69 5.75
N ALA A 153 10.89 12.51 5.99
CA ALA A 153 9.98 11.80 5.09
C ALA A 153 10.01 12.34 3.64
N ALA A 154 10.17 13.65 3.46
CA ALA A 154 10.25 14.25 2.12
C ALA A 154 11.52 13.84 1.38
N SER A 155 12.69 13.93 2.01
CA SER A 155 13.96 13.51 1.40
C SER A 155 14.01 11.99 1.15
N ILE A 156 13.42 11.18 2.03
CA ILE A 156 13.26 9.73 1.82
C ILE A 156 12.40 9.45 0.59
N ALA A 157 11.27 10.16 0.43
CA ALA A 157 10.37 10.00 -0.71
C ALA A 157 10.97 10.51 -2.04
N GLU A 158 11.87 11.52 -1.99
CA GLU A 158 12.53 12.12 -3.16
C GLU A 158 13.71 11.29 -3.67
N ALA A 159 14.19 10.30 -2.90
CA ALA A 159 15.41 9.58 -3.21
C ALA A 159 15.42 8.98 -4.63
N GLU A 160 16.52 9.11 -5.35
CA GLU A 160 16.75 8.40 -6.63
C GLU A 160 16.74 6.89 -6.37
N ASN A 161 15.97 6.12 -7.14
CA ASN A 161 15.65 4.72 -6.86
C ASN A 161 15.03 4.52 -5.46
N GLY A 162 14.27 5.52 -5.01
CA GLY A 162 13.64 5.59 -3.69
C GLY A 162 12.46 4.64 -3.52
N PRO A 163 11.74 4.76 -2.40
CA PRO A 163 10.63 3.88 -2.10
C PRO A 163 9.42 4.15 -3.02
N GLU A 164 8.75 3.09 -3.47
CA GLU A 164 7.43 3.20 -4.12
C GLU A 164 6.29 3.43 -3.11
N CYS A 165 6.56 3.17 -1.83
CA CYS A 165 5.55 3.26 -0.78
C CYS A 165 6.18 3.66 0.56
N LEU A 166 5.54 4.60 1.25
CA LEU A 166 5.78 4.90 2.66
C LEU A 166 4.72 4.19 3.51
N VAL A 167 5.14 3.51 4.57
CA VAL A 167 4.24 2.85 5.51
C VAL A 167 4.42 3.47 6.88
N VAL A 168 3.33 3.91 7.51
CA VAL A 168 3.41 4.51 8.84
C VAL A 168 3.43 3.45 9.93
N GLY A 169 4.39 3.52 10.86
CA GLY A 169 4.47 2.66 12.05
C GLY A 169 4.17 3.44 13.34
N LEU A 170 2.88 3.60 13.70
CA LEU A 170 2.49 4.41 14.86
C LEU A 170 2.90 3.82 16.21
N ASN A 171 3.04 2.51 16.32
CA ASN A 171 3.41 1.89 17.60
C ASN A 171 4.80 2.34 18.05
N ASP A 172 5.79 2.27 17.15
CA ASP A 172 7.15 2.69 17.43
C ASP A 172 7.25 4.21 17.56
N LEU A 173 6.62 4.96 16.69
CA LEU A 173 6.60 6.42 16.74
C LEU A 173 6.04 6.92 18.08
N ARG A 174 4.97 6.31 18.59
CA ARG A 174 4.41 6.63 19.90
C ARG A 174 5.33 6.23 21.05
N LYS A 175 5.97 5.08 20.96
CA LYS A 175 6.93 4.61 21.96
C LYS A 175 8.09 5.59 22.11
N GLU A 176 8.65 6.09 20.99
CA GLU A 176 9.77 7.02 21.03
C GLU A 176 9.37 8.46 21.43
N THR A 177 8.20 8.91 20.99
CA THR A 177 7.74 10.28 21.29
C THR A 177 7.03 10.43 22.62
N GLY A 178 6.61 9.32 23.24
CA GLY A 178 5.80 9.35 24.46
C GLY A 178 4.35 9.82 24.26
N VAL A 179 3.90 10.02 23.01
CA VAL A 179 2.53 10.45 22.72
C VAL A 179 1.56 9.30 23.02
N PRO A 180 0.56 9.50 23.91
CA PRO A 180 -0.35 8.45 24.29
C PRO A 180 -1.33 8.08 23.18
N ALA A 181 -1.89 6.86 23.24
CA ALA A 181 -3.03 6.51 22.42
C ALA A 181 -4.23 7.38 22.81
N GLN A 182 -4.72 8.16 21.84
CA GLN A 182 -5.92 8.97 21.99
C GLN A 182 -6.92 8.61 20.89
N PRO A 183 -8.22 8.61 21.17
CA PRO A 183 -9.22 8.46 20.13
C PRO A 183 -8.99 9.46 18.99
N GLY A 184 -9.13 9.00 17.74
CA GLY A 184 -8.96 9.86 16.57
C GLY A 184 -7.53 10.31 16.30
N ARG A 185 -6.53 9.82 17.02
CA ARG A 185 -5.09 10.12 16.81
C ARG A 185 -4.75 11.60 16.79
N ALA A 186 -5.49 12.43 17.56
CA ALA A 186 -5.48 13.88 17.46
C ALA A 186 -4.07 14.51 17.51
N TYR A 187 -3.20 14.00 18.41
CA TYR A 187 -1.84 14.53 18.56
C TYR A 187 -0.84 13.98 17.52
N LEU A 188 -1.23 12.94 16.79
CA LEU A 188 -0.40 12.32 15.74
C LEU A 188 -0.75 12.85 14.34
N VAL A 189 -1.94 13.43 14.16
CA VAL A 189 -2.43 13.94 12.88
C VAL A 189 -1.43 14.87 12.18
N PRO A 190 -0.75 15.83 12.83
CA PRO A 190 0.24 16.66 12.15
C PRO A 190 1.37 15.86 11.49
N TRP A 191 1.90 14.83 12.17
CA TRP A 191 2.96 13.99 11.65
C TRP A 191 2.47 13.07 10.54
N LEU A 192 1.27 12.51 10.69
CA LEU A 192 0.62 11.72 9.65
C LEU A 192 0.41 12.53 8.37
N MET A 193 -0.07 13.76 8.49
CA MET A 193 -0.26 14.67 7.36
C MET A 193 1.07 15.07 6.71
N GLN A 194 2.14 15.23 7.49
CA GLN A 194 3.48 15.50 6.95
C GLN A 194 3.96 14.32 6.09
N ILE A 195 3.79 13.08 6.56
CA ILE A 195 4.18 11.87 5.79
C ILE A 195 3.34 11.76 4.51
N VAL A 196 2.03 11.99 4.60
CA VAL A 196 1.14 11.99 3.42
C VAL A 196 1.57 13.05 2.42
N LEU A 197 1.86 14.26 2.87
CA LEU A 197 2.32 15.36 2.00
C LEU A 197 3.65 15.00 1.33
N ALA A 198 4.60 14.42 2.06
CA ALA A 198 5.87 13.96 1.53
C ALA A 198 5.68 12.92 0.41
N GLY A 199 4.88 11.89 0.65
CA GLY A 199 4.61 10.88 -0.38
C GLY A 199 3.91 11.46 -1.61
N ARG A 200 2.91 12.33 -1.42
CA ARG A 200 2.18 12.96 -2.54
C ARG A 200 3.05 13.90 -3.37
N ALA A 201 3.98 14.62 -2.75
CA ALA A 201 4.90 15.51 -3.46
C ALA A 201 5.79 14.76 -4.46
N HIS A 202 6.10 13.48 -4.18
CA HIS A 202 7.00 12.65 -4.99
C HIS A 202 6.30 11.48 -5.68
N SER A 203 4.95 11.46 -5.71
CA SER A 203 4.15 10.39 -6.33
C SER A 203 4.38 9.01 -5.71
N VAL A 204 4.71 8.97 -4.42
CA VAL A 204 4.91 7.76 -3.62
C VAL A 204 3.60 7.44 -2.89
N ASP A 205 3.20 6.16 -2.89
CA ASP A 205 2.04 5.72 -2.11
C ASP A 205 2.30 5.86 -0.60
N VAL A 206 1.24 6.13 0.16
CA VAL A 206 1.34 6.23 1.61
C VAL A 206 0.27 5.34 2.26
N ILE A 207 0.72 4.42 3.10
CA ILE A 207 -0.11 3.45 3.81
C ILE A 207 -0.20 3.81 5.28
N ASP A 208 -1.42 3.88 5.76
CA ASP A 208 -1.72 4.15 7.18
C ASP A 208 -1.32 2.98 8.08
N SER A 209 -1.07 3.27 9.33
CA SER A 209 -0.60 2.34 10.36
C SER A 209 -1.64 1.30 10.76
N VAL A 210 -1.22 0.33 11.56
CA VAL A 210 -2.08 -0.68 12.18
C VAL A 210 -3.06 -0.07 13.19
N PHE A 211 -4.19 -0.77 13.40
CA PHE A 211 -5.14 -0.54 14.48
C PHE A 211 -5.14 -1.76 15.40
N ASN A 212 -4.69 -1.57 16.65
CA ASN A 212 -4.35 -2.70 17.54
C ASN A 212 -5.56 -3.43 18.11
N ASP A 213 -6.68 -2.73 18.36
CA ASP A 213 -7.91 -3.37 18.86
C ASP A 213 -8.73 -3.96 17.70
N PHE A 214 -8.33 -5.13 17.22
CA PHE A 214 -9.01 -5.80 16.11
C PHE A 214 -10.43 -6.30 16.44
N LYS A 215 -10.92 -6.09 17.67
CA LYS A 215 -12.30 -6.40 18.08
C LYS A 215 -13.21 -5.17 18.04
N ASP A 216 -12.64 -3.97 17.98
CA ASP A 216 -13.38 -2.72 17.84
C ASP A 216 -13.58 -2.34 16.36
N ASP A 217 -14.55 -2.97 15.73
CA ASP A 217 -14.89 -2.72 14.32
C ASP A 217 -15.32 -1.27 14.08
N ALA A 218 -16.02 -0.63 15.05
CA ALA A 218 -16.48 0.75 14.91
C ALA A 218 -15.33 1.75 14.98
N GLY A 219 -14.42 1.60 15.94
CA GLY A 219 -13.21 2.40 16.04
C GLY A 219 -12.31 2.23 14.84
N PHE A 220 -12.14 0.98 14.37
CA PHE A 220 -11.37 0.69 13.17
C PHE A 220 -11.96 1.35 11.91
N ALA A 221 -13.28 1.28 11.72
CA ALA A 221 -13.98 1.92 10.61
C ALA A 221 -13.82 3.46 10.64
N ALA A 222 -13.95 4.07 11.82
CA ALA A 222 -13.74 5.50 12.00
C ALA A 222 -12.29 5.92 11.66
N GLU A 223 -11.30 5.12 12.07
CA GLU A 223 -9.89 5.38 11.75
C GLU A 223 -9.59 5.18 10.26
N CYS A 224 -10.19 4.18 9.60
CA CYS A 224 -10.10 4.02 8.13
C CYS A 224 -10.70 5.22 7.39
N ALA A 225 -11.88 5.71 7.82
CA ALA A 225 -12.52 6.88 7.24
C ALA A 225 -11.63 8.13 7.40
N GLN A 226 -11.05 8.34 8.58
CA GLN A 226 -10.11 9.42 8.84
C GLN A 226 -8.87 9.29 7.93
N GLY A 227 -8.24 8.10 7.85
CA GLY A 227 -7.07 7.86 7.02
C GLY A 227 -7.35 8.15 5.54
N ARG A 228 -8.51 7.70 5.03
CA ARG A 228 -8.95 8.02 3.66
C ARG A 228 -9.08 9.52 3.44
N ALA A 229 -9.71 10.23 4.38
CA ALA A 229 -9.88 11.69 4.30
C ALA A 229 -8.53 12.44 4.37
N MET A 230 -7.55 11.91 5.07
CA MET A 230 -6.18 12.44 5.13
C MET A 230 -5.39 12.20 3.85
N GLY A 231 -5.83 11.31 2.96
CA GLY A 231 -5.17 11.01 1.69
C GLY A 231 -4.30 9.76 1.67
N PHE A 232 -4.39 8.89 2.67
CA PHE A 232 -3.75 7.58 2.62
C PHE A 232 -4.34 6.71 1.50
N SER A 233 -3.51 5.89 0.87
CA SER A 233 -3.92 4.95 -0.19
C SER A 233 -4.57 3.69 0.39
N GLY A 234 -4.24 3.34 1.62
CA GLY A 234 -4.73 2.16 2.32
C GLY A 234 -4.21 2.06 3.74
N LYS A 235 -4.32 0.88 4.33
CA LYS A 235 -4.00 0.65 5.73
C LYS A 235 -3.30 -0.69 5.96
N MET A 236 -2.31 -0.70 6.84
CA MET A 236 -1.70 -1.92 7.35
C MET A 236 -2.64 -2.57 8.37
N LEU A 237 -2.80 -3.89 8.28
CA LEU A 237 -3.73 -4.69 9.08
C LEU A 237 -2.97 -5.76 9.86
N ILE A 238 -3.49 -6.15 11.01
CA ILE A 238 -2.93 -7.22 11.86
C ILE A 238 -3.87 -8.41 12.01
N HIS A 239 -5.10 -8.31 11.51
CA HIS A 239 -6.07 -9.38 11.64
C HIS A 239 -6.98 -9.48 10.39
N PRO A 240 -7.34 -10.70 9.92
CA PRO A 240 -8.20 -10.86 8.74
C PRO A 240 -9.58 -10.19 8.84
N ALA A 241 -10.16 -10.07 10.04
CA ALA A 241 -11.44 -9.38 10.24
C ALA A 241 -11.42 -7.89 9.82
N GLN A 242 -10.26 -7.27 9.76
CA GLN A 242 -10.08 -5.88 9.35
C GLN A 242 -10.16 -5.67 7.83
N ILE A 243 -10.01 -6.74 7.03
CA ILE A 243 -9.85 -6.65 5.57
C ILE A 243 -11.08 -6.02 4.91
N ASP A 244 -12.28 -6.50 5.21
CA ASP A 244 -13.51 -6.01 4.57
C ASP A 244 -13.79 -4.55 4.89
N ILE A 245 -13.48 -4.11 6.12
CA ILE A 245 -13.67 -2.73 6.55
C ILE A 245 -12.68 -1.83 5.81
N ALA A 246 -11.39 -2.18 5.78
CA ALA A 246 -10.37 -1.44 5.05
C ALA A 246 -10.69 -1.35 3.55
N ASN A 247 -11.05 -2.48 2.92
CA ASN A 247 -11.42 -2.54 1.51
C ASN A 247 -12.60 -1.62 1.15
N ARG A 248 -13.58 -1.47 2.06
CA ARG A 248 -14.72 -0.56 1.85
C ARG A 248 -14.31 0.91 1.96
N HIS A 249 -13.53 1.27 2.99
CA HIS A 249 -13.18 2.67 3.23
C HIS A 249 -12.14 3.22 2.26
N PHE A 250 -11.14 2.42 1.88
CA PHE A 250 -10.11 2.81 0.92
C PHE A 250 -10.45 2.48 -0.53
N GLY A 251 -11.55 1.75 -0.76
CA GLY A 251 -12.06 1.47 -2.10
C GLY A 251 -12.79 2.66 -2.71
N PRO A 252 -13.03 2.63 -4.02
CA PRO A 252 -13.82 3.65 -4.69
C PRO A 252 -15.29 3.54 -4.29
N ASP A 253 -15.89 4.69 -3.97
CA ASP A 253 -17.33 4.79 -3.70
C ASP A 253 -18.15 4.51 -4.97
N PRO A 254 -19.22 3.73 -4.92
CA PRO A 254 -20.10 3.48 -6.07
C PRO A 254 -20.68 4.74 -6.73
N GLN A 255 -20.98 5.78 -5.96
CA GLN A 255 -21.46 7.06 -6.50
C GLN A 255 -20.33 7.79 -7.24
N ALA A 256 -19.12 7.78 -6.70
CA ALA A 256 -17.95 8.35 -7.37
C ALA A 256 -17.63 7.61 -8.67
N ILE A 257 -17.79 6.29 -8.73
CA ILE A 257 -17.65 5.51 -9.97
C ILE A 257 -18.66 5.95 -11.02
N ALA A 258 -19.96 6.07 -10.65
CA ALA A 258 -21.01 6.49 -11.57
C ALA A 258 -20.74 7.89 -12.12
N GLN A 259 -20.37 8.84 -11.25
CA GLN A 259 -20.00 10.19 -11.64
C GLN A 259 -18.78 10.22 -12.56
N ALA A 260 -17.76 9.41 -12.29
CA ALA A 260 -16.59 9.27 -13.13
C ALA A 260 -16.93 8.74 -14.54
N GLU A 261 -17.84 7.75 -14.64
CA GLU A 261 -18.35 7.26 -15.93
C GLU A 261 -19.05 8.35 -16.72
N GLU A 262 -19.86 9.20 -16.08
CA GLU A 262 -20.53 10.34 -16.70
C GLU A 262 -19.51 11.39 -17.21
N ILE A 263 -18.54 11.78 -16.39
CA ILE A 263 -17.49 12.74 -16.76
C ILE A 263 -16.70 12.24 -17.97
N VAL A 264 -16.23 10.99 -17.93
CA VAL A 264 -15.43 10.44 -19.02
C VAL A 264 -16.27 10.32 -20.29
N SER A 265 -17.54 9.86 -20.19
CA SER A 265 -18.44 9.79 -21.33
C SER A 265 -18.72 11.16 -21.95
N ALA A 266 -18.83 12.22 -21.14
CA ALA A 266 -19.08 13.57 -21.62
C ALA A 266 -17.87 14.14 -22.40
N PHE A 267 -16.63 13.94 -21.90
CA PHE A 267 -15.42 14.40 -22.61
C PHE A 267 -15.10 13.60 -23.87
N GLU A 268 -15.62 12.40 -24.03
CA GLU A 268 -15.40 11.56 -25.21
C GLU A 268 -16.38 11.84 -26.34
N ARG A 269 -17.39 12.69 -26.12
CA ARG A 269 -18.30 13.13 -27.19
C ARG A 269 -17.56 13.98 -28.24
N PRO A 270 -17.95 13.91 -29.51
CA PRO A 270 -17.30 14.69 -30.59
C PRO A 270 -17.25 16.19 -30.29
N GLU A 271 -18.30 16.74 -29.66
CA GLU A 271 -18.42 18.15 -29.32
C GLU A 271 -17.43 18.62 -28.25
N ALA A 272 -16.91 17.68 -27.44
CA ALA A 272 -15.95 17.96 -26.38
C ALA A 272 -14.48 17.77 -26.82
N GLN A 273 -14.24 17.32 -28.06
CA GLN A 273 -12.89 17.11 -28.57
C GLN A 273 -12.10 18.42 -28.59
N GLY A 274 -10.93 18.41 -27.93
CA GLY A 274 -10.04 19.57 -27.84
C GLY A 274 -10.45 20.62 -26.81
N LEU A 275 -11.58 20.44 -26.10
CA LEU A 275 -11.98 21.33 -25.03
C LEU A 275 -11.24 20.99 -23.71
N ASN A 276 -10.85 22.05 -22.99
CA ASN A 276 -10.28 21.91 -21.62
C ASN A 276 -11.37 21.94 -20.54
N VAL A 277 -12.56 22.45 -20.88
CA VAL A 277 -13.68 22.63 -19.96
C VAL A 277 -14.96 22.30 -20.69
N ILE A 278 -15.86 21.57 -20.04
CA ILE A 278 -17.22 21.27 -20.51
C ILE A 278 -18.25 21.63 -19.45
N ASN A 279 -19.50 21.81 -19.85
CA ASN A 279 -20.62 21.89 -18.92
C ASN A 279 -21.29 20.52 -18.85
N LEU A 280 -21.40 19.94 -17.64
CA LEU A 280 -22.13 18.72 -17.36
C LEU A 280 -23.17 19.00 -16.29
N ASP A 281 -24.43 18.98 -16.64
CA ASP A 281 -25.58 19.24 -15.76
C ASP A 281 -25.47 20.55 -14.96
N GLY A 282 -25.03 21.62 -15.62
CA GLY A 282 -24.85 22.94 -15.03
C GLY A 282 -23.56 23.13 -14.22
N LYS A 283 -22.70 22.11 -14.16
CA LYS A 283 -21.39 22.18 -13.50
C LYS A 283 -20.27 22.30 -14.51
N MET A 284 -19.30 23.17 -14.20
CA MET A 284 -18.07 23.29 -14.95
C MET A 284 -17.14 22.12 -14.62
N ILE A 285 -16.82 21.30 -15.62
CA ILE A 285 -15.91 20.15 -15.48
C ILE A 285 -14.67 20.41 -16.33
N GLU A 286 -13.53 20.44 -15.69
CA GLU A 286 -12.23 20.67 -16.31
C GLU A 286 -11.55 19.35 -16.72
N ARG A 287 -10.52 19.47 -17.56
CA ARG A 287 -9.69 18.34 -18.00
C ARG A 287 -9.06 17.58 -16.83
N LEU A 288 -8.73 18.26 -15.73
CA LEU A 288 -8.25 17.66 -14.49
C LEU A 288 -9.23 16.61 -13.96
N HIS A 289 -10.51 16.96 -13.84
CA HIS A 289 -11.56 16.04 -13.36
C HIS A 289 -11.73 14.83 -14.30
N PHE A 290 -11.48 15.00 -15.61
CA PHE A 290 -11.49 13.88 -16.56
C PHE A 290 -10.35 12.90 -16.30
N GLU A 291 -9.11 13.37 -16.04
CA GLU A 291 -7.98 12.49 -15.73
C GLU A 291 -8.15 11.80 -14.37
N GLU A 292 -8.68 12.50 -13.37
CA GLU A 292 -9.05 11.92 -12.07
C GLU A 292 -10.12 10.82 -12.23
N ALA A 293 -11.17 11.09 -13.02
CA ALA A 293 -12.22 10.13 -13.30
C ALA A 293 -11.68 8.86 -13.99
N LYS A 294 -10.78 9.00 -14.95
CA LYS A 294 -10.12 7.87 -15.63
C LYS A 294 -9.31 7.03 -14.64
N THR A 295 -8.55 7.68 -13.76
CA THR A 295 -7.75 7.01 -12.73
C THR A 295 -8.64 6.22 -11.77
N LEU A 296 -9.73 6.82 -11.30
CA LEU A 296 -10.70 6.16 -10.43
C LEU A 296 -11.32 4.93 -11.09
N LEU A 297 -11.77 5.05 -12.35
CA LEU A 297 -12.35 3.94 -13.10
C LEU A 297 -11.35 2.80 -13.32
N ALA A 298 -10.11 3.14 -13.56
CA ALA A 298 -9.06 2.15 -13.74
C ALA A 298 -8.75 1.39 -12.43
N GLN A 299 -8.66 2.10 -11.30
CA GLN A 299 -8.53 1.46 -9.97
C GLN A 299 -9.71 0.54 -9.67
N ALA A 300 -10.93 1.01 -9.91
CA ALA A 300 -12.14 0.22 -9.73
C ALA A 300 -12.14 -1.06 -10.61
N ALA A 301 -11.65 -0.98 -11.85
CA ALA A 301 -11.54 -2.13 -12.74
C ALA A 301 -10.51 -3.16 -12.26
N MET A 302 -9.38 -2.71 -11.68
CA MET A 302 -8.38 -3.62 -11.07
C MET A 302 -8.97 -4.41 -9.89
N ILE A 303 -9.68 -3.71 -8.98
CA ILE A 303 -10.35 -4.34 -7.84
C ILE A 303 -11.35 -5.40 -8.33
N PHE A 304 -12.13 -5.07 -9.36
CA PHE A 304 -13.13 -5.97 -9.92
C PHE A 304 -12.50 -7.19 -10.60
N ALA A 305 -11.38 -7.01 -11.29
CA ALA A 305 -10.65 -8.10 -11.95
C ALA A 305 -10.10 -9.11 -10.92
N ARG A 306 -9.55 -8.63 -9.80
CA ARG A 306 -9.06 -9.50 -8.69
C ARG A 306 -10.17 -10.39 -8.13
N LYS A 307 -11.37 -9.82 -7.88
CA LYS A 307 -12.52 -10.59 -7.33
C LYS A 307 -13.04 -11.68 -8.25
N LYS A 308 -12.77 -11.62 -9.55
CA LYS A 308 -13.16 -12.68 -10.51
C LYS A 308 -12.15 -13.80 -10.62
N SER A 309 -10.96 -13.60 -10.10
CA SER A 309 -9.84 -14.56 -10.19
C SER A 309 -9.69 -15.40 -8.92
N GLN A 310 -10.44 -15.07 -7.87
CA GLN A 310 -10.62 -15.85 -6.64
C GLN A 310 -11.86 -16.72 -6.72
#